data_b921a2562c25dcdc8eee82d705e0bcd9
#
_entry.id   b921a2562c25dcdc8eee82d705e0bcd9
#
_cell.length_a   1.000
_cell.length_b   1.000
_cell.length_c   1.000
_cell.angle_alpha   90.00
_cell.angle_beta   90.00
_cell.angle_gamma   90.00
#
_symmetry.space_group_name_H-M   'P 1'
#
loop_
_entity.id
_entity.type
_entity.pdbx_description
1 polymer ?
#
loop_
_entity_poly.entity_id
_entity_poly.type
_entity_poly.pdbx_seq_one_letter_code
_entity_poly.pdbx_strand_id
1 'polypeptide(L)'
;MLAGVVYLTPADDDHGCLRVWPGTHRLGPLAASAGWDRDFKARFPLEDLIPLDAEAGDMVFFSYLTVHGSRPNRSPRPRKSVLLQLYSGLDQTIGKVHADSALVLRGWNHHMDRERANAG
;
A
#
# COMPACT_ATOMS: atom_id res chain seq x y z
N MET A 1 -7.43 6.27 -2.93
CA MET A 1 -6.72 5.02 -3.28
C MET A 1 -6.69 4.08 -2.08
N LEU A 2 -6.90 2.78 -2.30
CA LEU A 2 -6.81 1.71 -1.30
C LEU A 2 -5.71 0.74 -1.70
N ALA A 3 -5.02 0.19 -0.72
CA ALA A 3 -4.15 -0.97 -0.89
C ALA A 3 -4.87 -2.21 -0.37
N GLY A 4 -4.80 -3.30 -1.13
CA GLY A 4 -5.26 -4.62 -0.71
C GLY A 4 -4.09 -5.59 -0.73
N VAL A 5 -3.88 -6.32 0.34
CA VAL A 5 -2.84 -7.34 0.45
C VAL A 5 -3.52 -8.69 0.64
N VAL A 6 -3.33 -9.58 -0.33
CA VAL A 6 -3.78 -10.98 -0.25
C VAL A 6 -2.61 -11.83 0.19
N TYR A 7 -2.75 -12.55 1.29
CA TYR A 7 -1.71 -13.43 1.79
C TYR A 7 -1.81 -14.81 1.14
N LEU A 8 -0.71 -15.25 0.51
CA LEU A 8 -0.60 -16.58 -0.09
C LEU A 8 0.06 -17.59 0.86
N THR A 9 0.70 -17.09 1.91
CA THR A 9 1.29 -17.86 3.00
C THR A 9 0.95 -17.19 4.31
N PRO A 10 0.91 -17.92 5.44
CA PRO A 10 0.78 -17.30 6.75
C PRO A 10 1.88 -16.25 6.98
N ALA A 11 1.53 -15.20 7.69
CA ALA A 11 2.45 -14.14 8.08
C ALA A 11 2.15 -13.67 9.50
N ASP A 12 3.07 -13.92 10.40
CA ASP A 12 3.13 -13.37 11.75
C ASP A 12 4.29 -12.39 11.88
N ASP A 13 4.56 -11.91 13.08
CA ASP A 13 5.64 -10.93 13.30
C ASP A 13 7.03 -11.48 12.94
N ASP A 14 7.29 -12.78 13.14
CA ASP A 14 8.57 -13.41 12.76
C ASP A 14 8.71 -13.57 11.25
N HIS A 15 7.60 -13.76 10.53
CA HIS A 15 7.56 -13.73 9.06
C HIS A 15 7.60 -12.32 8.49
N GLY A 16 7.62 -11.29 9.33
CA GLY A 16 7.59 -9.89 8.92
C GLY A 16 6.22 -9.50 8.36
N CYS A 17 5.14 -9.80 9.05
CA CYS A 17 3.79 -9.40 8.66
C CYS A 17 3.65 -7.89 8.44
N LEU A 18 2.58 -7.48 7.80
CA LEU A 18 2.25 -6.07 7.67
C LEU A 18 1.99 -5.48 9.06
N ARG A 19 2.51 -4.29 9.29
CA ARG A 19 2.26 -3.49 10.48
C ARG A 19 1.64 -2.17 10.08
N VAL A 20 0.70 -1.67 10.86
CA VAL A 20 -0.02 -0.43 10.58
C VAL A 20 -0.07 0.47 11.81
N TRP A 21 -0.15 1.78 11.56
CA TRP A 21 -0.51 2.76 12.59
C TRP A 21 -1.96 3.20 12.35
N PRO A 22 -2.90 2.71 13.16
CA PRO A 22 -4.32 3.00 12.97
C PRO A 22 -4.61 4.50 12.99
N GLY A 23 -5.52 4.94 12.13
CA GLY A 23 -6.01 6.32 12.11
C GLY A 23 -5.12 7.33 11.40
N THR A 24 -3.88 7.00 11.03
CA THR A 24 -2.94 7.93 10.38
C THR A 24 -3.40 8.41 9.01
N HIS A 25 -4.25 7.66 8.32
CA HIS A 25 -4.86 8.11 7.06
C HIS A 25 -5.63 9.43 7.19
N ARG A 26 -6.11 9.77 8.40
CA ARG A 26 -6.82 11.02 8.69
C ARG A 26 -5.90 12.24 8.73
N LEU A 27 -4.60 12.02 8.79
CA LEU A 27 -3.60 13.10 8.77
C LEU A 27 -3.37 13.65 7.35
N GLY A 28 -4.01 13.05 6.35
CA GLY A 28 -3.78 13.40 4.95
C GLY A 28 -2.42 12.91 4.43
N PRO A 29 -1.99 13.43 3.28
CA PRO A 29 -0.67 13.10 2.74
C PRO A 29 0.42 13.59 3.69
N LEU A 30 1.18 12.67 4.23
CA LEU A 30 2.36 13.00 5.03
C LEU A 30 3.52 13.27 4.08
N ALA A 31 4.33 14.28 4.40
CA ALA A 31 5.49 14.66 3.60
C ALA A 31 6.65 13.63 3.73
N ALA A 32 6.32 12.36 3.58
CA ALA A 32 7.29 11.28 3.43
C ALA A 32 7.84 11.21 1.99
N SER A 33 7.83 12.33 1.30
CA SER A 33 8.19 12.45 -0.11
C SER A 33 9.61 12.03 -0.45
N ALA A 34 10.48 11.92 0.54
CA ALA A 34 11.83 11.41 0.38
C ALA A 34 12.05 10.03 1.04
N GLY A 35 10.98 9.32 1.34
CA GLY A 35 11.02 7.97 1.88
C GLY A 35 11.86 7.87 3.17
N TRP A 36 11.19 7.75 4.32
CA TRP A 36 11.86 7.26 5.53
C TRP A 36 12.96 8.16 6.10
N ASP A 37 12.76 9.49 6.04
CA ASP A 37 13.66 10.40 6.73
C ASP A 37 13.67 10.10 8.25
N ARG A 38 14.66 10.64 8.93
CA ARG A 38 14.85 10.41 10.36
C ARG A 38 13.65 10.89 11.18
N ASP A 39 13.06 12.02 10.79
CA ASP A 39 11.96 12.65 11.52
C ASP A 39 10.66 11.84 11.37
N PHE A 40 10.42 11.27 10.17
CA PHE A 40 9.28 10.38 9.95
C PHE A 40 9.40 9.11 10.79
N LYS A 41 10.59 8.48 10.81
CA LYS A 41 10.84 7.28 11.62
C LYS A 41 10.75 7.55 13.12
N ALA A 42 11.19 8.72 13.56
CA ALA A 42 11.08 9.13 14.97
C ALA A 42 9.61 9.36 15.37
N ARG A 43 8.81 9.90 14.45
CA ARG A 43 7.38 10.13 14.67
C ARG A 43 6.55 8.85 14.62
N PHE A 44 6.94 7.90 13.77
CA PHE A 44 6.23 6.64 13.55
C PHE A 44 7.22 5.47 13.61
N PRO A 45 7.75 5.15 14.80
CA PRO A 45 8.68 4.03 14.94
C PRO A 45 8.00 2.71 14.58
N LEU A 46 8.71 1.87 13.84
CA LEU A 46 8.17 0.62 13.31
C LEU A 46 7.73 -0.36 14.41
N GLU A 47 8.40 -0.30 15.55
CA GLU A 47 8.10 -1.12 16.74
C GLU A 47 6.72 -0.82 17.33
N ASP A 48 6.24 0.42 17.19
CA ASP A 48 4.96 0.86 17.75
C ASP A 48 3.78 0.60 16.81
N LEU A 49 4.04 0.20 15.55
CA LEU A 49 3.00 -0.20 14.63
C LEU A 49 2.41 -1.55 15.04
N ILE A 50 1.10 -1.66 14.94
CA ILE A 50 0.36 -2.88 15.27
C ILE A 50 0.63 -3.94 14.21
N PRO A 51 1.13 -5.13 14.57
CA PRO A 51 1.27 -6.24 13.64
C PRO A 51 -0.12 -6.76 13.22
N LEU A 52 -0.24 -7.14 11.97
CA LEU A 52 -1.43 -7.77 11.41
C LEU A 52 -1.06 -9.21 11.03
N ASP A 53 -1.23 -10.11 11.97
CA ASP A 53 -1.07 -11.53 11.71
C ASP A 53 -2.15 -11.99 10.73
N ALA A 54 -1.79 -12.85 9.81
CA ALA A 54 -2.68 -13.30 8.75
C ALA A 54 -2.39 -14.76 8.37
N GLU A 55 -3.45 -15.48 8.03
CA GLU A 55 -3.39 -16.81 7.46
C GLU A 55 -3.39 -16.75 5.92
N ALA A 56 -3.02 -17.85 5.28
CA ALA A 56 -3.12 -17.97 3.83
C ALA A 56 -4.58 -17.85 3.39
N GLY A 57 -4.87 -16.93 2.48
CA GLY A 57 -6.22 -16.61 2.01
C GLY A 57 -6.79 -15.34 2.66
N ASP A 58 -6.22 -14.85 3.73
CA ASP A 58 -6.63 -13.58 4.32
C ASP A 58 -6.34 -12.41 3.39
N MET A 59 -7.16 -11.37 3.50
CA MET A 59 -7.00 -10.14 2.78
C MET A 59 -7.11 -8.94 3.73
N VAL A 60 -6.16 -8.04 3.65
CA VAL A 60 -6.16 -6.78 4.41
C VAL A 60 -6.33 -5.60 3.46
N PHE A 61 -7.32 -4.76 3.73
CA PHE A 61 -7.51 -3.51 3.02
C PHE A 61 -7.19 -2.32 3.93
N PHE A 62 -6.44 -1.35 3.40
CA PHE A 62 -6.15 -0.13 4.12
C PHE A 62 -6.03 1.06 3.15
N SER A 63 -6.26 2.27 3.70
CA SER A 63 -6.04 3.50 2.93
C SER A 63 -4.56 3.63 2.56
N TYR A 64 -4.29 4.04 1.34
CA TYR A 64 -2.93 4.33 0.88
C TYR A 64 -2.19 5.36 1.77
N LEU A 65 -2.95 6.21 2.47
CA LEU A 65 -2.42 7.20 3.41
C LEU A 65 -2.13 6.63 4.81
N THR A 66 -2.43 5.36 5.06
CA THR A 66 -2.11 4.74 6.34
C THR A 66 -0.61 4.50 6.45
N VAL A 67 -0.01 4.97 7.53
CA VAL A 67 1.38 4.64 7.85
C VAL A 67 1.47 3.14 8.11
N HIS A 68 2.33 2.49 7.35
CA HIS A 68 2.50 1.04 7.40
C HIS A 68 3.94 0.64 7.10
N GLY A 69 4.27 -0.57 7.42
CA GLY A 69 5.58 -1.14 7.15
C GLY A 69 5.62 -2.63 7.44
N SER A 70 6.78 -3.21 7.41
CA SER A 70 7.03 -4.59 7.85
C SER A 70 8.43 -4.72 8.39
N ARG A 71 8.62 -5.64 9.34
CA ARG A 71 9.95 -6.06 9.78
C ARG A 71 10.56 -7.03 8.76
N PRO A 72 11.88 -7.22 8.78
CA PRO A 72 12.51 -8.30 8.05
C PRO A 72 11.90 -9.66 8.44
N ASN A 73 11.73 -10.54 7.47
CA ASN A 73 11.37 -11.93 7.73
C ASN A 73 12.57 -12.62 8.40
N ARG A 74 12.38 -13.12 9.61
CA ARG A 74 13.39 -13.87 10.40
C ARG A 74 13.16 -15.37 10.35
N SER A 75 12.05 -15.81 9.77
CA SER A 75 11.72 -17.21 9.63
C SER A 75 12.44 -17.85 8.43
N PRO A 76 12.60 -19.18 8.39
CA PRO A 76 13.15 -19.87 7.23
C PRO A 76 12.17 -19.98 6.06
N ARG A 77 10.92 -19.54 6.23
CA ARG A 77 9.86 -19.66 5.22
C ARG A 77 9.64 -18.34 4.47
N PRO A 78 9.41 -18.34 3.17
CA PRO A 78 9.12 -17.13 2.42
C PRO A 78 7.70 -16.61 2.76
N ARG A 79 7.56 -15.29 2.94
CA ARG A 79 6.29 -14.62 2.95
C ARG A 79 5.89 -14.27 1.52
N LYS A 80 4.76 -14.78 1.07
CA LYS A 80 4.20 -14.52 -0.26
C LYS A 80 2.89 -13.80 -0.14
N SER A 81 2.75 -12.69 -0.86
CA SER A 81 1.51 -11.93 -0.91
C SER A 81 1.33 -11.29 -2.29
N VAL A 82 0.09 -10.99 -2.63
CA VAL A 82 -0.26 -10.18 -3.81
C VAL A 82 -0.71 -8.81 -3.31
N LEU A 83 -0.10 -7.76 -3.84
CA LEU A 83 -0.47 -6.40 -3.54
C LEU A 83 -1.35 -5.85 -4.66
N LEU A 84 -2.52 -5.37 -4.29
CA LEU A 84 -3.47 -4.72 -5.18
C LEU A 84 -3.57 -3.24 -4.81
N GLN A 85 -3.48 -2.38 -5.80
CA GLN A 85 -3.72 -0.95 -5.63
C GLN A 85 -5.00 -0.58 -6.35
N LEU A 86 -6.00 -0.11 -5.60
CA LEU A 86 -7.33 0.20 -6.09
C LEU A 86 -7.57 1.71 -5.97
N TYR A 87 -8.05 2.31 -7.03
CA TYR A 87 -8.37 3.74 -7.02
C TYR A 87 -9.57 4.03 -7.92
N SER A 88 -10.22 5.15 -7.67
CA SER A 88 -11.29 5.66 -8.53
C SER A 88 -10.70 6.11 -9.86
N GLY A 89 -11.37 5.84 -10.97
CA GLY A 89 -11.01 6.39 -12.26
C GLY A 89 -11.01 7.92 -12.32
N LEU A 90 -11.65 8.57 -11.34
CA LEU A 90 -11.64 10.03 -11.18
C LEU A 90 -10.44 10.55 -10.38
N ASP A 91 -9.71 9.68 -9.68
CA ASP A 91 -8.52 10.08 -8.92
C ASP A 91 -7.45 10.61 -9.89
N GLN A 92 -6.79 11.67 -9.48
CA GLN A 92 -5.63 12.21 -10.19
C GLN A 92 -4.37 11.64 -9.54
N THR A 93 -3.54 11.00 -10.35
CA THR A 93 -2.26 10.49 -9.87
C THR A 93 -1.23 11.61 -9.77
N ILE A 94 -0.55 11.67 -8.65
CA ILE A 94 0.57 12.59 -8.43
C ILE A 94 1.86 11.77 -8.57
N GLY A 95 2.62 12.01 -9.63
CA GLY A 95 3.89 11.31 -9.89
C GLY A 95 3.81 10.29 -11.03
N LYS A 96 4.87 9.51 -11.18
CA LYS A 96 4.97 8.47 -12.22
C LYS A 96 4.09 7.27 -11.87
N VAL A 97 3.17 6.94 -12.75
CA VAL A 97 2.43 5.68 -12.72
C VAL A 97 3.22 4.63 -13.48
N HIS A 98 3.19 3.40 -13.03
CA HIS A 98 3.70 2.29 -13.83
C HIS A 98 2.85 2.18 -15.10
N ALA A 99 3.45 2.42 -16.25
CA ALA A 99 2.76 2.27 -17.52
C ALA A 99 2.25 0.83 -17.66
N ASP A 100 1.07 0.67 -18.27
CA ASP A 100 0.47 -0.61 -18.64
C ASP A 100 0.10 -1.55 -17.48
N SER A 101 0.11 -1.07 -16.23
CA SER A 101 -0.26 -1.88 -15.05
C SER A 101 -1.70 -1.67 -14.55
N ALA A 102 -2.43 -0.72 -15.12
CA ALA A 102 -3.77 -0.40 -14.70
C ALA A 102 -4.82 -1.24 -15.43
N LEU A 103 -5.64 -1.95 -14.67
CA LEU A 103 -6.77 -2.72 -15.17
C LEU A 103 -8.06 -2.04 -14.75
N VAL A 104 -8.95 -1.76 -15.70
CA VAL A 104 -10.29 -1.26 -15.39
C VAL A 104 -11.16 -2.42 -14.93
N LEU A 105 -11.53 -2.42 -13.66
CA LEU A 105 -12.37 -3.45 -13.06
C LEU A 105 -13.86 -3.17 -13.30
N ARG A 106 -14.25 -1.89 -13.36
CA ARG A 106 -15.64 -1.48 -13.57
C ARG A 106 -15.71 -0.05 -14.09
N GLY A 107 -16.65 0.21 -15.00
CA GLY A 107 -16.95 1.55 -15.50
C GLY A 107 -16.05 1.97 -16.66
N TRP A 108 -15.87 3.28 -16.79
CA TRP A 108 -15.16 3.87 -17.91
C TRP A 108 -13.66 4.03 -17.63
N ASN A 109 -12.83 3.89 -18.65
CA ASN A 109 -11.37 4.12 -18.51
C ASN A 109 -11.03 5.60 -18.67
N HIS A 110 -11.16 6.36 -17.61
CA HIS A 110 -10.84 7.79 -17.61
C HIS A 110 -9.36 8.10 -17.86
N HIS A 111 -8.45 7.14 -17.69
CA HIS A 111 -7.02 7.34 -17.96
C HIS A 111 -6.74 7.42 -19.46
N MET A 112 -7.31 6.53 -20.24
CA MET A 112 -7.14 6.56 -21.70
C MET A 112 -7.67 7.85 -22.33
N ASP A 113 -8.78 8.38 -21.81
CA ASP A 113 -9.31 9.63 -22.32
C ASP A 113 -8.42 10.83 -22.00
N ARG A 114 -7.83 10.85 -20.80
CA ARG A 114 -6.89 11.90 -20.40
C ARG A 114 -5.58 11.83 -21.19
N GLU A 115 -5.05 10.64 -21.42
CA GLU A 115 -3.85 10.46 -22.26
C GLU A 115 -4.08 10.92 -23.69
N ARG A 116 -5.24 10.59 -24.27
CA ARG A 116 -5.62 11.05 -25.62
C ARG A 116 -5.80 12.57 -25.69
N ALA A 117 -6.39 13.17 -24.65
CA ALA A 117 -6.55 14.62 -24.58
C ALA A 117 -5.22 15.36 -24.42
N ASN A 118 -4.21 14.76 -23.78
CA ASN A 118 -2.89 15.35 -23.57
C ASN A 118 -1.91 15.05 -24.73
N ALA A 119 -2.24 14.16 -25.66
CA ALA A 119 -1.42 13.80 -26.82
C ALA A 119 -1.75 14.62 -28.08
N GLY A 120 -2.74 15.51 -28.03
CA GLY A 120 -3.13 16.47 -29.08
C GLY A 120 -2.73 17.87 -28.72
#